data_59d5337e31a90f749aeb408705e63174
#
_entry.id   59d5337e31a90f749aeb408705e63174
#
_cell.length_a   1.000
_cell.length_b   1.000
_cell.length_c   1.000
_cell.angle_alpha   90.00
_cell.angle_beta   90.00
_cell.angle_gamma   90.00
#
_symmetry.space_group_name_H-M   'P 1'
#
loop_
_entity.id
_entity.type
_entity.pdbx_description
1 polymer ?
#
loop_
_entity_poly.entity_id
_entity_poly.type
_entity_poly.pdbx_seq_one_letter_code
_entity_poly.pdbx_strand_id
1 'polypeptide(L)'
;MMNKKFSWKNDHWIKPYLAQYKWNFLLAIFLGVIMFFCGGALMFYAGYTIDKAATRPENILMIYVPIVLMRAVGIGRPLFRYLERLVSHNWILRVTSSLRRRLFYIAERNTSAVGSSFQTGSILSLLTDDIGHLQNLYLRTIFPAILSYLVGFFVVILLGLFSWPLAGAIAILLVAELVLVPFFSLLKQAAVRTKEKEEKAQLYTEFTDQVLGAGDWKISGRRDAFFNQTKETLKSLGQHEKKSGKFDWARDFGLEFIFGLMAVALLYFTNQTLTNNQEAANYV
;
A
#
# COMPACT_ATOMS: atom_id res chain seq x y z
N MET A 1 5.63 14.55 -29.08
CA MET A 1 4.79 13.56 -29.76
C MET A 1 5.55 12.26 -29.86
N MET A 2 5.33 11.32 -28.94
CA MET A 2 5.59 9.90 -29.19
C MET A 2 4.77 9.07 -28.22
N ASN A 3 3.55 8.76 -28.66
CA ASN A 3 2.63 7.85 -27.96
C ASN A 3 3.07 6.41 -28.28
N LYS A 4 4.15 5.93 -27.63
CA LYS A 4 4.53 4.52 -27.68
C LYS A 4 3.69 3.80 -26.62
N LYS A 5 2.64 3.09 -27.06
CA LYS A 5 1.88 2.14 -26.25
C LYS A 5 2.85 1.28 -25.43
N PHE A 6 2.80 1.43 -24.12
CA PHE A 6 3.57 0.63 -23.19
C PHE A 6 3.15 -0.83 -23.33
N SER A 7 4.00 -1.65 -23.92
CA SER A 7 3.77 -3.08 -24.08
C SER A 7 4.62 -3.84 -23.07
N TRP A 8 3.99 -4.46 -22.09
CA TRP A 8 4.63 -5.31 -21.08
C TRP A 8 5.46 -6.46 -21.68
N LYS A 9 5.18 -6.86 -22.90
CA LYS A 9 5.93 -7.94 -23.60
C LYS A 9 7.36 -7.55 -23.98
N ASN A 10 7.65 -6.26 -24.18
CA ASN A 10 8.95 -5.75 -24.62
C ASN A 10 9.69 -4.94 -23.56
N ASP A 11 9.36 -5.13 -22.29
CA ASP A 11 10.04 -4.43 -21.21
C ASP A 11 11.38 -5.12 -20.88
N HIS A 12 12.45 -4.59 -21.49
CA HIS A 12 13.83 -5.00 -21.24
C HIS A 12 14.43 -4.35 -19.98
N TRP A 13 13.70 -3.45 -19.29
CA TRP A 13 14.23 -2.65 -18.21
C TRP A 13 14.00 -3.28 -16.83
N ILE A 14 12.79 -3.64 -16.50
CA ILE A 14 12.39 -4.09 -15.16
C ILE A 14 12.27 -5.62 -15.11
N LYS A 15 11.71 -6.22 -16.16
CA LYS A 15 11.41 -7.65 -16.23
C LYS A 15 12.61 -8.58 -15.95
N PRO A 16 13.85 -8.35 -16.47
CA PRO A 16 14.97 -9.25 -16.19
C PRO A 16 15.38 -9.23 -14.71
N TYR A 17 15.25 -8.10 -14.02
CA TYR A 17 15.61 -8.01 -12.60
C TYR A 17 14.55 -8.63 -11.69
N LEU A 18 13.26 -8.52 -12.05
CA LEU A 18 12.19 -9.24 -11.38
C LEU A 18 12.39 -10.75 -11.51
N ALA A 19 12.76 -11.23 -12.69
CA ALA A 19 13.02 -12.64 -12.93
C ALA A 19 14.27 -13.16 -12.18
N GLN A 20 15.30 -12.35 -12.05
CA GLN A 20 16.54 -12.74 -11.35
C GLN A 20 16.34 -12.96 -9.85
N TYR A 21 15.46 -12.17 -9.22
CA TYR A 21 15.21 -12.24 -7.76
C TYR A 21 13.82 -12.79 -7.42
N LYS A 22 13.23 -13.59 -8.30
CA LYS A 22 11.86 -14.13 -8.15
C LYS A 22 11.64 -14.93 -6.87
N TRP A 23 12.65 -15.68 -6.41
CA TRP A 23 12.55 -16.48 -5.20
C TRP A 23 12.38 -15.63 -3.94
N ASN A 24 13.13 -14.54 -3.82
CA ASN A 24 12.98 -13.62 -2.69
C ASN A 24 11.63 -12.90 -2.74
N PHE A 25 11.14 -12.57 -3.95
CA PHE A 25 9.82 -12.01 -4.13
C PHE A 25 8.72 -12.99 -3.70
N LEU A 26 8.81 -14.24 -4.15
CA LEU A 26 7.85 -15.29 -3.79
C LEU A 26 7.88 -15.59 -2.28
N LEU A 27 9.07 -15.62 -1.68
CA LEU A 27 9.24 -15.82 -0.24
C LEU A 27 8.61 -14.66 0.56
N ALA A 28 8.77 -13.42 0.12
CA ALA A 28 8.13 -12.27 0.76
C ALA A 28 6.59 -12.37 0.72
N ILE A 29 6.03 -12.74 -0.44
CA ILE A 29 4.57 -12.96 -0.57
C ILE A 29 4.12 -14.10 0.34
N PHE A 30 4.82 -15.23 0.36
CA PHE A 30 4.49 -16.37 1.20
C PHE A 30 4.48 -16.02 2.70
N LEU A 31 5.51 -15.32 3.16
CA LEU A 31 5.59 -14.84 4.55
C LEU A 31 4.46 -13.84 4.88
N GLY A 32 4.12 -12.96 3.92
CA GLY A 32 3.01 -12.03 4.06
C GLY A 32 1.66 -12.74 4.17
N VAL A 33 1.43 -13.76 3.36
CA VAL A 33 0.22 -14.60 3.44
C VAL A 33 0.13 -15.29 4.80
N ILE A 34 1.20 -15.90 5.30
CA ILE A 34 1.24 -16.51 6.63
C ILE A 34 0.93 -15.49 7.72
N MET A 35 1.49 -14.28 7.62
CA MET A 35 1.21 -13.19 8.58
C MET A 35 -0.29 -12.87 8.64
N PHE A 36 -0.98 -12.80 7.50
CA PHE A 36 -2.42 -12.55 7.46
C PHE A 36 -3.22 -13.74 8.01
N PHE A 37 -2.82 -14.97 7.69
CA PHE A 37 -3.44 -16.16 8.29
C PHE A 37 -3.26 -16.21 9.80
N CYS A 38 -2.10 -15.85 10.33
CA CYS A 38 -1.90 -15.70 11.76
C CYS A 38 -2.87 -14.65 12.37
N GLY A 39 -3.12 -13.54 11.66
CA GLY A 39 -4.09 -12.54 12.09
C GLY A 39 -5.53 -13.07 12.16
N GLY A 40 -5.96 -13.78 11.11
CA GLY A 40 -7.28 -14.44 11.05
C GLY A 40 -7.42 -15.55 12.10
N ALA A 41 -6.40 -16.40 12.25
CA ALA A 41 -6.38 -17.47 13.24
C ALA A 41 -6.43 -16.93 14.68
N LEU A 42 -5.80 -15.79 14.95
CA LEU A 42 -5.87 -15.13 16.25
C LEU A 42 -7.32 -14.74 16.61
N MET A 43 -8.04 -14.14 15.66
CA MET A 43 -9.47 -13.80 15.85
C MET A 43 -10.34 -15.05 15.99
N PHE A 44 -10.08 -16.09 15.20
CA PHE A 44 -10.78 -17.35 15.29
C PHE A 44 -10.59 -18.01 16.65
N TYR A 45 -9.35 -18.15 17.13
CA TYR A 45 -9.10 -18.77 18.45
C TYR A 45 -9.61 -17.91 19.61
N ALA A 46 -9.61 -16.58 19.49
CA ALA A 46 -10.21 -15.69 20.46
C ALA A 46 -11.73 -15.94 20.57
N GLY A 47 -12.44 -15.95 19.45
CA GLY A 47 -13.88 -16.28 19.41
C GLY A 47 -14.18 -17.68 19.94
N TYR A 48 -13.43 -18.67 19.50
CA TYR A 48 -13.58 -20.06 19.96
C TYR A 48 -13.34 -20.22 21.47
N THR A 49 -12.37 -19.50 22.03
CA THR A 49 -12.09 -19.52 23.47
C THR A 49 -13.25 -18.93 24.26
N ILE A 50 -13.84 -17.82 23.77
CA ILE A 50 -15.01 -17.19 24.40
C ILE A 50 -16.21 -18.13 24.38
N ASP A 51 -16.49 -18.75 23.24
CA ASP A 51 -17.59 -19.71 23.08
C ASP A 51 -17.42 -20.91 24.01
N LYS A 52 -16.23 -21.53 24.04
CA LYS A 52 -15.91 -22.63 24.95
C LYS A 52 -16.01 -22.23 26.43
N ALA A 53 -15.59 -21.02 26.79
CA ALA A 53 -15.73 -20.54 28.17
C ALA A 53 -17.22 -20.35 28.57
N ALA A 54 -18.05 -19.92 27.62
CA ALA A 54 -19.50 -19.72 27.85
C ALA A 54 -20.22 -21.06 28.15
N THR A 55 -19.77 -22.19 27.61
CA THR A 55 -20.33 -23.54 27.87
C THR A 55 -19.99 -24.08 29.25
N ARG A 56 -19.24 -23.35 30.08
CA ARG A 56 -18.83 -23.73 31.47
C ARG A 56 -18.26 -25.17 31.50
N PRO A 57 -17.16 -25.44 30.82
CA PRO A 57 -16.61 -26.81 30.75
C PRO A 57 -16.15 -27.29 32.11
N GLU A 58 -16.38 -28.56 32.42
CA GLU A 58 -16.01 -29.21 33.67
C GLU A 58 -14.50 -29.19 33.94
N ASN A 59 -13.69 -29.13 32.87
CA ASN A 59 -12.24 -29.14 32.97
C ASN A 59 -11.62 -27.93 32.26
N ILE A 60 -10.82 -27.17 33.04
CA ILE A 60 -10.08 -26.01 32.52
C ILE A 60 -9.11 -26.35 31.39
N LEU A 61 -8.66 -27.60 31.29
CA LEU A 61 -7.78 -28.06 30.21
C LEU A 61 -8.43 -27.94 28.83
N MET A 62 -9.77 -27.97 28.72
CA MET A 62 -10.47 -27.76 27.47
C MET A 62 -10.30 -26.34 26.91
N ILE A 63 -10.05 -25.34 27.76
CA ILE A 63 -9.82 -23.95 27.37
C ILE A 63 -8.32 -23.67 27.22
N TYR A 64 -7.46 -24.47 27.85
CA TYR A 64 -6.02 -24.26 27.87
C TYR A 64 -5.40 -24.36 26.46
N VAL A 65 -5.78 -25.38 25.69
CA VAL A 65 -5.24 -25.59 24.32
C VAL A 65 -5.55 -24.39 23.39
N PRO A 66 -6.79 -23.91 23.27
CA PRO A 66 -7.10 -22.70 22.49
C PRO A 66 -6.32 -21.47 22.95
N ILE A 67 -6.13 -21.26 24.25
CA ILE A 67 -5.36 -20.15 24.79
C ILE A 67 -3.89 -20.22 24.37
N VAL A 68 -3.29 -21.40 24.43
CA VAL A 68 -1.89 -21.61 24.01
C VAL A 68 -1.73 -21.36 22.50
N LEU A 69 -2.66 -21.86 21.69
CA LEU A 69 -2.66 -21.60 20.25
C LEU A 69 -2.84 -20.12 19.91
N MET A 70 -3.74 -19.42 20.61
CA MET A 70 -3.92 -17.97 20.46
C MET A 70 -2.63 -17.22 20.77
N ARG A 71 -1.91 -17.59 21.85
CA ARG A 71 -0.60 -16.98 22.20
C ARG A 71 0.46 -17.29 21.14
N ALA A 72 0.55 -18.53 20.68
CA ALA A 72 1.51 -18.94 19.63
C ALA A 72 1.31 -18.14 18.33
N VAL A 73 0.08 -18.04 17.88
CA VAL A 73 -0.28 -17.27 16.67
C VAL A 73 -0.09 -15.77 16.88
N GLY A 74 -0.41 -15.27 18.09
CA GLY A 74 -0.20 -13.86 18.49
C GLY A 74 1.27 -13.45 18.43
N ILE A 75 2.19 -14.33 18.83
CA ILE A 75 3.65 -14.12 18.68
C ILE A 75 4.08 -14.35 17.22
N GLY A 76 3.50 -15.32 16.54
CA GLY A 76 3.78 -15.63 15.14
C GLY A 76 3.51 -14.45 14.20
N ARG A 77 2.42 -13.73 14.38
CA ARG A 77 2.04 -12.59 13.53
C ARG A 77 3.12 -11.51 13.42
N PRO A 78 3.63 -10.90 14.49
CA PRO A 78 4.70 -9.91 14.42
C PRO A 78 6.02 -10.51 13.92
N LEU A 79 6.32 -11.78 14.23
CA LEU A 79 7.49 -12.48 13.73
C LEU A 79 7.46 -12.59 12.19
N PHE A 80 6.37 -13.12 11.62
CA PHE A 80 6.23 -13.24 10.17
C PHE A 80 6.16 -11.89 9.47
N ARG A 81 5.58 -10.87 10.10
CA ARG A 81 5.60 -9.50 9.59
C ARG A 81 7.02 -8.94 9.51
N TYR A 82 7.84 -9.20 10.52
CA TYR A 82 9.24 -8.80 10.52
C TYR A 82 10.03 -9.49 9.41
N LEU A 83 9.88 -10.81 9.27
CA LEU A 83 10.55 -11.60 8.24
C LEU A 83 10.12 -11.18 6.83
N GLU A 84 8.82 -10.98 6.60
CA GLU A 84 8.29 -10.47 5.33
C GLU A 84 8.94 -9.13 4.99
N ARG A 85 8.96 -8.19 5.94
CA ARG A 85 9.52 -6.86 5.74
C ARG A 85 11.03 -6.90 5.47
N LEU A 86 11.75 -7.80 6.13
CA LEU A 86 13.19 -8.01 5.90
C LEU A 86 13.46 -8.52 4.48
N VAL A 87 12.71 -9.52 4.04
CA VAL A 87 12.87 -10.15 2.72
C VAL A 87 12.42 -9.20 1.61
N SER A 88 11.28 -8.55 1.74
CA SER A 88 10.75 -7.59 0.76
C SER A 88 11.67 -6.38 0.61
N HIS A 89 12.19 -5.85 1.71
CA HIS A 89 13.14 -4.74 1.68
C HIS A 89 14.48 -5.13 1.05
N ASN A 90 15.04 -6.29 1.40
CA ASN A 90 16.27 -6.81 0.79
C ASN A 90 16.08 -7.04 -0.74
N TRP A 91 14.92 -7.56 -1.13
CA TRP A 91 14.59 -7.76 -2.53
C TRP A 91 14.59 -6.44 -3.31
N ILE A 92 13.88 -5.43 -2.83
CA ILE A 92 13.78 -4.14 -3.53
C ILE A 92 15.12 -3.40 -3.57
N LEU A 93 15.93 -3.47 -2.51
CA LEU A 93 17.27 -2.88 -2.50
C LEU A 93 18.18 -3.50 -3.56
N ARG A 94 18.11 -4.81 -3.77
CA ARG A 94 18.85 -5.50 -4.84
C ARG A 94 18.40 -5.07 -6.23
N VAL A 95 17.08 -4.98 -6.43
CA VAL A 95 16.49 -4.54 -7.71
C VAL A 95 16.89 -3.09 -8.01
N THR A 96 16.72 -2.18 -7.06
CA THR A 96 17.03 -0.76 -7.24
C THR A 96 18.54 -0.52 -7.40
N SER A 97 19.38 -1.24 -6.68
CA SER A 97 20.84 -1.19 -6.86
C SER A 97 21.27 -1.65 -8.25
N SER A 98 20.66 -2.71 -8.76
CA SER A 98 20.92 -3.21 -10.12
C SER A 98 20.47 -2.24 -11.20
N LEU A 99 19.29 -1.62 -11.01
CA LEU A 99 18.79 -0.55 -11.91
C LEU A 99 19.70 0.67 -11.89
N ARG A 100 20.12 1.13 -10.70
CA ARG A 100 21.01 2.27 -10.54
C ARG A 100 22.35 2.05 -11.24
N ARG A 101 22.94 0.86 -11.08
CA ARG A 101 24.18 0.47 -11.76
C ARG A 101 24.01 0.50 -13.27
N ARG A 102 22.92 -0.02 -13.80
CA ARG A 102 22.64 -0.03 -15.24
C ARG A 102 22.45 1.38 -15.80
N LEU A 103 21.71 2.22 -15.10
CA LEU A 103 21.51 3.61 -15.52
C LEU A 103 22.83 4.40 -15.53
N PHE A 104 23.65 4.19 -14.49
CA PHE A 104 24.97 4.79 -14.42
C PHE A 104 25.87 4.37 -15.60
N TYR A 105 25.90 3.07 -15.90
CA TYR A 105 26.68 2.54 -17.02
C TYR A 105 26.21 3.08 -18.38
N ILE A 106 24.91 3.26 -18.57
CA ILE A 106 24.37 3.87 -19.80
C ILE A 106 24.71 5.36 -19.88
N ALA A 107 24.63 6.08 -18.77
CA ALA A 107 25.01 7.49 -18.72
C ALA A 107 26.50 7.67 -19.03
N GLU A 108 27.37 6.86 -18.45
CA GLU A 108 28.82 6.86 -18.70
C GLU A 108 29.16 6.61 -20.18
N ARG A 109 28.53 5.59 -20.77
CA ARG A 109 28.79 5.21 -22.16
C ARG A 109 28.32 6.26 -23.18
N ASN A 110 27.31 7.03 -22.83
CA ASN A 110 26.72 8.06 -23.70
C ASN A 110 27.12 9.48 -23.27
N THR A 111 28.25 9.67 -22.61
CA THR A 111 28.69 10.96 -22.02
C THR A 111 28.73 12.09 -23.04
N SER A 112 29.15 11.82 -24.27
CA SER A 112 29.18 12.82 -25.36
C SER A 112 27.78 13.28 -25.84
N ALA A 113 26.78 12.38 -25.81
CA ALA A 113 25.39 12.71 -26.19
C ALA A 113 24.58 13.26 -25.00
N VAL A 114 24.91 12.82 -23.79
CA VAL A 114 24.23 13.25 -22.55
C VAL A 114 24.71 14.64 -22.11
N GLY A 115 25.97 14.95 -22.30
CA GLY A 115 26.54 16.27 -21.90
C GLY A 115 25.99 17.45 -22.70
N SER A 116 25.42 17.24 -23.90
CA SER A 116 24.81 18.30 -24.72
C SER A 116 23.29 18.46 -24.50
N SER A 117 22.61 17.43 -24.02
CA SER A 117 21.14 17.41 -23.94
C SER A 117 20.56 17.34 -22.53
N PHE A 118 21.34 16.92 -21.53
CA PHE A 118 20.88 16.81 -20.15
C PHE A 118 21.79 17.55 -19.18
N GLN A 119 21.18 18.35 -18.31
CA GLN A 119 21.88 18.95 -17.19
C GLN A 119 22.31 17.85 -16.21
N THR A 120 23.52 17.93 -15.67
CA THR A 120 24.06 16.97 -14.68
C THR A 120 23.11 16.76 -13.49
N GLY A 121 22.40 17.82 -13.07
CA GLY A 121 21.41 17.78 -12.00
C GLY A 121 20.21 16.88 -12.33
N SER A 122 19.73 16.84 -13.56
CA SER A 122 18.60 15.99 -13.95
C SER A 122 18.94 14.51 -13.96
N ILE A 123 20.18 14.15 -14.32
CA ILE A 123 20.66 12.76 -14.25
C ILE A 123 20.81 12.33 -12.80
N LEU A 124 21.33 13.22 -11.93
CA LEU A 124 21.48 12.94 -10.51
C LEU A 124 20.13 12.76 -9.83
N SER A 125 19.14 13.61 -10.13
CA SER A 125 17.76 13.48 -9.65
C SER A 125 17.12 12.15 -10.09
N LEU A 126 17.27 11.75 -11.35
CA LEU A 126 16.78 10.47 -11.86
C LEU A 126 17.41 9.28 -11.12
N LEU A 127 18.70 9.30 -10.85
CA LEU A 127 19.42 8.25 -10.14
C LEU A 127 19.08 8.16 -8.66
N THR A 128 18.66 9.28 -8.06
CA THR A 128 18.41 9.38 -6.61
C THR A 128 16.92 9.30 -6.31
N ASP A 129 16.13 10.19 -6.88
CA ASP A 129 14.73 10.39 -6.50
C ASP A 129 13.78 9.44 -7.24
N ASP A 130 13.91 9.30 -8.55
CA ASP A 130 13.01 8.46 -9.33
C ASP A 130 13.15 6.97 -8.98
N ILE A 131 14.38 6.51 -8.70
CA ILE A 131 14.59 5.14 -8.20
C ILE A 131 14.05 4.98 -6.78
N GLY A 132 14.13 6.00 -5.93
CA GLY A 132 13.51 6.02 -4.61
C GLY A 132 11.98 5.93 -4.69
N HIS A 133 11.37 6.64 -5.63
CA HIS A 133 9.93 6.54 -5.91
C HIS A 133 9.52 5.14 -6.38
N LEU A 134 10.33 4.49 -7.21
CA LEU A 134 10.11 3.11 -7.63
C LEU A 134 10.14 2.14 -6.45
N GLN A 135 11.09 2.31 -5.52
CA GLN A 135 11.15 1.53 -4.28
C GLN A 135 9.87 1.67 -3.45
N ASN A 136 9.40 2.90 -3.26
CA ASN A 136 8.17 3.17 -2.53
C ASN A 136 6.93 2.56 -3.22
N LEU A 137 6.87 2.60 -4.54
CA LEU A 137 5.80 1.98 -5.33
C LEU A 137 5.71 0.47 -5.06
N TYR A 138 6.84 -0.22 -5.09
CA TYR A 138 6.84 -1.67 -4.83
C TYR A 138 6.46 -2.00 -3.39
N LEU A 139 7.11 -1.37 -2.39
CA LEU A 139 6.91 -1.70 -0.98
C LEU A 139 5.54 -1.25 -0.43
N ARG A 140 5.02 -0.12 -0.91
CA ARG A 140 3.79 0.47 -0.35
C ARG A 140 2.54 0.21 -1.17
N THR A 141 2.69 -0.19 -2.44
CA THR A 141 1.52 -0.38 -3.32
C THR A 141 1.47 -1.81 -3.86
N ILE A 142 2.53 -2.27 -4.56
CA ILE A 142 2.48 -3.54 -5.28
C ILE A 142 2.43 -4.74 -4.32
N PHE A 143 3.32 -4.81 -3.32
CA PHE A 143 3.32 -5.90 -2.36
C PHE A 143 2.03 -5.99 -1.56
N PRO A 144 1.54 -4.91 -0.90
CA PRO A 144 0.27 -4.97 -0.19
C PRO A 144 -0.91 -5.31 -1.10
N ALA A 145 -0.95 -4.80 -2.33
CA ALA A 145 -2.01 -5.12 -3.28
C ALA A 145 -2.04 -6.63 -3.61
N ILE A 146 -0.89 -7.22 -3.96
CA ILE A 146 -0.81 -8.66 -4.24
C ILE A 146 -1.26 -9.47 -3.03
N LEU A 147 -0.81 -9.12 -1.82
CA LEU A 147 -1.22 -9.79 -0.59
C LEU A 147 -2.73 -9.66 -0.34
N SER A 148 -3.31 -8.49 -0.53
CA SER A 148 -4.75 -8.27 -0.37
C SER A 148 -5.58 -9.10 -1.35
N TYR A 149 -5.17 -9.18 -2.63
CA TYR A 149 -5.84 -10.04 -3.60
C TYR A 149 -5.74 -11.52 -3.24
N LEU A 150 -4.57 -12.00 -2.84
CA LEU A 150 -4.37 -13.40 -2.45
C LEU A 150 -5.20 -13.75 -1.20
N VAL A 151 -5.13 -12.93 -0.16
CA VAL A 151 -5.89 -13.17 1.08
C VAL A 151 -7.38 -13.07 0.81
N GLY A 152 -7.84 -12.07 0.05
CA GLY A 152 -9.24 -11.94 -0.35
C GLY A 152 -9.75 -13.17 -1.10
N PHE A 153 -8.97 -13.69 -2.04
CA PHE A 153 -9.27 -14.93 -2.76
C PHE A 153 -9.42 -16.13 -1.82
N PHE A 154 -8.49 -16.30 -0.86
CA PHE A 154 -8.59 -17.37 0.14
C PHE A 154 -9.82 -17.22 1.04
N VAL A 155 -10.14 -16.00 1.48
CA VAL A 155 -11.33 -15.74 2.31
C VAL A 155 -12.60 -16.11 1.56
N VAL A 156 -12.73 -15.73 0.29
CA VAL A 156 -13.89 -16.09 -0.54
C VAL A 156 -14.03 -17.60 -0.71
N ILE A 157 -12.93 -18.33 -0.93
CA ILE A 157 -12.95 -19.79 -1.02
C ILE A 157 -13.40 -20.40 0.31
N LEU A 158 -12.82 -19.99 1.43
CA LEU A 158 -13.19 -20.52 2.74
C LEU A 158 -14.67 -20.28 3.05
N LEU A 159 -15.19 -19.11 2.77
CA LEU A 159 -16.60 -18.79 2.97
C LEU A 159 -17.51 -19.57 2.01
N GLY A 160 -17.04 -19.85 0.78
CA GLY A 160 -17.75 -20.66 -0.19
C GLY A 160 -17.96 -22.10 0.26
N LEU A 161 -17.07 -22.65 1.11
CA LEU A 161 -17.24 -23.98 1.70
C LEU A 161 -18.36 -24.02 2.72
N PHE A 162 -18.72 -22.88 3.34
CA PHE A 162 -19.79 -22.81 4.33
C PHE A 162 -21.12 -22.34 3.71
N SER A 163 -21.08 -21.29 2.85
CA SER A 163 -22.27 -20.70 2.27
C SER A 163 -21.95 -19.98 0.96
N TRP A 164 -22.49 -20.48 -0.16
CA TRP A 164 -22.34 -19.85 -1.48
C TRP A 164 -22.91 -18.44 -1.58
N PRO A 165 -24.11 -18.12 -1.01
CA PRO A 165 -24.65 -16.77 -1.08
C PRO A 165 -23.79 -15.77 -0.32
N LEU A 166 -23.25 -16.16 0.84
CA LEU A 166 -22.38 -15.32 1.66
C LEU A 166 -21.05 -15.06 0.96
N ALA A 167 -20.43 -16.11 0.40
CA ALA A 167 -19.19 -15.99 -0.36
C ALA A 167 -19.36 -15.05 -1.57
N GLY A 168 -20.49 -15.16 -2.28
CA GLY A 168 -20.81 -14.27 -3.40
C GLY A 168 -20.96 -12.81 -2.99
N ALA A 169 -21.68 -12.52 -1.91
CA ALA A 169 -21.85 -11.18 -1.39
C ALA A 169 -20.51 -10.54 -1.00
N ILE A 170 -19.65 -11.29 -0.28
CA ILE A 170 -18.33 -10.83 0.13
C ILE A 170 -17.39 -10.67 -1.07
N ALA A 171 -17.45 -11.56 -2.05
CA ALA A 171 -16.65 -11.45 -3.28
C ALA A 171 -16.98 -10.15 -4.03
N ILE A 172 -18.26 -9.81 -4.17
CA ILE A 172 -18.71 -8.56 -4.80
C ILE A 172 -18.17 -7.34 -4.04
N LEU A 173 -18.28 -7.34 -2.71
CA LEU A 173 -17.77 -6.25 -1.87
C LEU A 173 -16.25 -6.11 -1.95
N LEU A 174 -15.50 -7.21 -1.89
CA LEU A 174 -14.04 -7.21 -2.04
C LEU A 174 -13.61 -6.72 -3.43
N VAL A 175 -14.29 -7.12 -4.49
CA VAL A 175 -14.02 -6.61 -5.84
C VAL A 175 -14.31 -5.12 -5.92
N ALA A 176 -15.42 -4.65 -5.33
CA ALA A 176 -15.72 -3.23 -5.28
C ALA A 176 -14.62 -2.46 -4.53
N GLU A 177 -14.20 -2.93 -3.39
CA GLU A 177 -13.18 -2.26 -2.56
C GLU A 177 -11.78 -2.32 -3.20
N LEU A 178 -11.34 -3.48 -3.70
CA LEU A 178 -10.00 -3.68 -4.22
C LEU A 178 -9.80 -3.17 -5.65
N VAL A 179 -10.88 -3.03 -6.44
CA VAL A 179 -10.79 -2.62 -7.85
C VAL A 179 -11.43 -1.26 -8.09
N LEU A 180 -12.71 -1.08 -7.69
CA LEU A 180 -13.43 0.15 -8.02
C LEU A 180 -12.89 1.36 -7.25
N VAL A 181 -12.58 1.20 -5.96
CA VAL A 181 -12.09 2.32 -5.15
C VAL A 181 -10.73 2.85 -5.63
N PRO A 182 -9.70 2.02 -5.87
CA PRO A 182 -8.45 2.49 -6.46
C PRO A 182 -8.64 3.10 -7.85
N PHE A 183 -9.49 2.50 -8.69
CA PHE A 183 -9.76 2.99 -10.02
C PHE A 183 -10.37 4.40 -10.00
N PHE A 184 -11.43 4.62 -9.23
CA PHE A 184 -12.05 5.94 -9.08
C PHE A 184 -11.13 6.95 -8.38
N SER A 185 -10.34 6.50 -7.41
CA SER A 185 -9.35 7.33 -6.73
C SER A 185 -8.27 7.81 -7.72
N LEU A 186 -7.75 6.93 -8.57
CA LEU A 186 -6.78 7.27 -9.60
C LEU A 186 -7.35 8.28 -10.60
N LEU A 187 -8.58 8.07 -11.08
CA LEU A 187 -9.21 8.98 -12.05
C LEU A 187 -9.41 10.40 -11.48
N LYS A 188 -9.85 10.51 -10.23
CA LYS A 188 -10.06 11.80 -9.58
C LYS A 188 -8.76 12.50 -9.17
N GLN A 189 -7.78 11.74 -8.69
CA GLN A 189 -6.55 12.32 -8.16
C GLN A 189 -5.46 12.54 -9.21
N ALA A 190 -5.48 11.87 -10.34
CA ALA A 190 -4.43 11.99 -11.35
C ALA A 190 -4.19 13.45 -11.79
N ALA A 191 -5.25 14.17 -12.14
CA ALA A 191 -5.17 15.57 -12.55
C ALA A 191 -4.72 16.49 -11.40
N VAL A 192 -5.23 16.26 -10.18
CA VAL A 192 -4.89 17.07 -8.99
C VAL A 192 -3.43 16.87 -8.61
N ARG A 193 -2.94 15.64 -8.59
CA ARG A 193 -1.55 15.33 -8.25
C ARG A 193 -0.55 15.83 -9.27
N THR A 194 -0.91 15.80 -10.57
CA THR A 194 -0.05 16.38 -11.62
C THR A 194 0.10 17.87 -11.40
N LYS A 195 -1.00 18.58 -11.17
CA LYS A 195 -1.00 20.01 -10.89
C LYS A 195 -0.25 20.35 -9.60
N GLU A 196 -0.45 19.58 -8.54
CA GLU A 196 0.28 19.73 -7.27
C GLU A 196 1.79 19.53 -7.45
N LYS A 197 2.20 18.56 -8.30
CA LYS A 197 3.62 18.32 -8.61
C LYS A 197 4.23 19.48 -9.39
N GLU A 198 3.50 20.03 -10.35
CA GLU A 198 3.94 21.21 -11.11
C GLU A 198 4.08 22.45 -10.21
N GLU A 199 3.11 22.71 -9.35
CA GLU A 199 3.14 23.82 -8.39
C GLU A 199 4.27 23.66 -7.37
N LYS A 200 4.54 22.44 -6.88
CA LYS A 200 5.69 22.15 -6.02
C LYS A 200 7.03 22.40 -6.74
N ALA A 201 7.15 21.96 -7.98
CA ALA A 201 8.37 22.19 -8.76
C ALA A 201 8.61 23.67 -8.99
N GLN A 202 7.57 24.44 -9.30
CA GLN A 202 7.64 25.88 -9.45
C GLN A 202 8.04 26.56 -8.12
N LEU A 203 7.44 26.16 -7.00
CA LEU A 203 7.82 26.67 -5.68
C LEU A 203 9.30 26.43 -5.37
N TYR A 204 9.81 25.21 -5.65
CA TYR A 204 11.22 24.92 -5.42
C TYR A 204 12.14 25.79 -6.29
N THR A 205 11.77 26.05 -7.53
CA THR A 205 12.51 26.94 -8.42
C THR A 205 12.50 28.37 -7.88
N GLU A 206 11.32 28.92 -7.58
CA GLU A 206 11.18 30.26 -7.03
C GLU A 206 11.92 30.41 -5.70
N PHE A 207 11.82 29.44 -4.81
CA PHE A 207 12.53 29.47 -3.52
C PHE A 207 14.05 29.39 -3.70
N THR A 208 14.53 28.59 -4.62
CA THR A 208 15.95 28.48 -4.93
C THR A 208 16.48 29.81 -5.49
N ASP A 209 15.78 30.41 -6.43
CA ASP A 209 16.13 31.73 -6.99
C ASP A 209 16.11 32.82 -5.93
N GLN A 210 15.14 32.78 -5.03
CA GLN A 210 15.05 33.74 -3.91
C GLN A 210 16.22 33.56 -2.93
N VAL A 211 16.61 32.33 -2.60
CA VAL A 211 17.75 32.05 -1.70
C VAL A 211 19.07 32.49 -2.35
N LEU A 212 19.26 32.15 -3.62
CA LEU A 212 20.45 32.57 -4.38
C LEU A 212 20.53 34.10 -4.54
N GLY A 213 19.38 34.75 -4.74
CA GLY A 213 19.27 36.22 -4.83
C GLY A 213 19.15 36.94 -3.47
N ALA A 214 19.30 36.26 -2.34
CA ALA A 214 19.10 36.86 -1.01
C ALA A 214 20.05 38.04 -0.71
N GLY A 215 21.25 38.04 -1.30
CA GLY A 215 22.18 39.16 -1.25
C GLY A 215 21.63 40.43 -1.91
N ASP A 216 21.06 40.30 -3.10
CA ASP A 216 20.48 41.39 -3.88
C ASP A 216 19.22 41.97 -3.20
N TRP A 217 18.39 41.10 -2.61
CA TRP A 217 17.24 41.49 -1.80
C TRP A 217 17.64 42.29 -0.57
N LYS A 218 18.75 41.93 0.07
CA LYS A 218 19.30 42.67 1.23
C LYS A 218 19.82 44.03 0.83
N ILE A 219 20.54 44.13 -0.30
CA ILE A 219 21.10 45.37 -0.81
C ILE A 219 20.00 46.32 -1.30
N SER A 220 18.96 45.78 -1.95
CA SER A 220 17.83 46.58 -2.46
C SER A 220 16.85 47.08 -1.40
N GLY A 221 17.00 46.66 -0.14
CA GLY A 221 16.12 47.03 0.97
C GLY A 221 14.70 46.42 0.89
N ARG A 222 14.42 45.52 -0.06
CA ARG A 222 13.09 44.96 -0.31
C ARG A 222 12.83 43.63 0.46
N ARG A 223 13.32 43.56 1.68
CA ARG A 223 13.20 42.38 2.53
C ARG A 223 11.75 41.92 2.75
N ASP A 224 10.84 42.89 2.96
CA ASP A 224 9.44 42.59 3.22
C ASP A 224 8.72 42.00 1.98
N ALA A 225 9.09 42.46 0.79
CA ALA A 225 8.58 41.89 -0.47
C ALA A 225 8.99 40.45 -0.64
N PHE A 226 10.24 40.10 -0.32
CA PHE A 226 10.74 38.70 -0.31
C PHE A 226 9.93 37.81 0.60
N PHE A 227 9.74 38.21 1.87
CA PHE A 227 8.97 37.41 2.83
C PHE A 227 7.51 37.28 2.45
N ASN A 228 6.89 38.33 1.91
CA ASN A 228 5.49 38.29 1.51
C ASN A 228 5.28 37.35 0.30
N GLN A 229 6.13 37.38 -0.70
CA GLN A 229 6.08 36.51 -1.86
C GLN A 229 6.23 35.04 -1.44
N THR A 230 7.25 34.72 -0.63
CA THR A 230 7.47 33.37 -0.12
C THR A 230 6.28 32.86 0.70
N LYS A 231 5.69 33.73 1.53
CA LYS A 231 4.54 33.41 2.36
C LYS A 231 3.29 33.12 1.52
N GLU A 232 3.05 33.86 0.46
CA GLU A 232 1.92 33.61 -0.45
C GLU A 232 2.06 32.26 -1.18
N THR A 233 3.26 31.96 -1.70
CA THR A 233 3.53 30.71 -2.37
C THR A 233 3.38 29.51 -1.42
N LEU A 234 3.87 29.61 -0.19
CA LEU A 234 3.68 28.59 0.86
C LEU A 234 2.21 28.43 1.25
N LYS A 235 1.44 29.52 1.29
CA LYS A 235 0.01 29.48 1.61
C LYS A 235 -0.81 28.78 0.52
N SER A 236 -0.53 29.04 -0.74
CA SER A 236 -1.19 28.38 -1.87
C SER A 236 -0.92 26.87 -1.85
N LEU A 237 0.34 26.45 -1.66
CA LEU A 237 0.72 25.07 -1.53
C LEU A 237 -0.01 24.38 -0.37
N GLY A 238 -0.04 25.00 0.80
CA GLY A 238 -0.73 24.48 1.97
C GLY A 238 -2.25 24.32 1.78
N GLN A 239 -2.87 25.15 0.93
CA GLN A 239 -4.29 24.99 0.58
C GLN A 239 -4.55 23.78 -0.33
N HIS A 240 -3.65 23.53 -1.30
CA HIS A 240 -3.74 22.34 -2.18
C HIS A 240 -3.51 21.05 -1.39
N GLU A 241 -2.53 21.00 -0.51
CA GLU A 241 -2.28 19.86 0.39
C GLU A 241 -3.48 19.58 1.31
N LYS A 242 -4.11 20.61 1.87
CA LYS A 242 -5.33 20.45 2.68
C LYS A 242 -6.51 19.87 1.89
N LYS A 243 -6.70 20.27 0.64
CA LYS A 243 -7.79 19.74 -0.20
C LYS A 243 -7.54 18.27 -0.55
N SER A 244 -6.31 17.93 -0.93
CA SER A 244 -5.91 16.55 -1.21
C SER A 244 -6.05 15.67 0.04
N GLY A 245 -5.56 16.15 1.19
CA GLY A 245 -5.66 15.44 2.45
C GLY A 245 -7.09 15.20 2.94
N LYS A 246 -8.02 16.17 2.74
CA LYS A 246 -9.44 15.97 3.06
C LYS A 246 -10.09 14.90 2.21
N PHE A 247 -9.76 14.81 0.93
CA PHE A 247 -10.28 13.78 0.05
C PHE A 247 -9.75 12.40 0.43
N ASP A 248 -8.44 12.28 0.71
CA ASP A 248 -7.83 11.04 1.16
C ASP A 248 -8.45 10.57 2.49
N TRP A 249 -8.61 11.48 3.45
CA TRP A 249 -9.26 11.18 4.74
C TRP A 249 -10.72 10.72 4.57
N ALA A 250 -11.50 11.41 3.76
CA ALA A 250 -12.91 11.05 3.52
C ALA A 250 -13.04 9.68 2.81
N ARG A 251 -12.13 9.39 1.88
CA ARG A 251 -12.06 8.08 1.22
C ARG A 251 -11.72 6.98 2.21
N ASP A 252 -10.67 7.18 3.01
CA ASP A 252 -10.16 6.17 3.95
C ASP A 252 -11.21 5.91 5.04
N PHE A 253 -11.85 6.96 5.57
CA PHE A 253 -12.96 6.83 6.50
C PHE A 253 -14.16 6.08 5.89
N GLY A 254 -14.50 6.39 4.64
CA GLY A 254 -15.57 5.68 3.92
C GLY A 254 -15.28 4.19 3.76
N LEU A 255 -14.05 3.83 3.46
CA LEU A 255 -13.61 2.43 3.36
C LEU A 255 -13.68 1.71 4.69
N GLU A 256 -13.17 2.31 5.77
CA GLU A 256 -13.24 1.72 7.12
C GLU A 256 -14.68 1.55 7.58
N PHE A 257 -15.56 2.50 7.26
CA PHE A 257 -16.99 2.42 7.58
C PHE A 257 -17.67 1.27 6.83
N ILE A 258 -17.41 1.12 5.53
CA ILE A 258 -17.95 0.01 4.71
C ILE A 258 -17.45 -1.33 5.26
N PHE A 259 -16.16 -1.42 5.61
CA PHE A 259 -15.58 -2.62 6.22
C PHE A 259 -16.25 -2.96 7.58
N GLY A 260 -16.50 -1.96 8.41
CA GLY A 260 -17.23 -2.12 9.67
C GLY A 260 -18.65 -2.63 9.47
N LEU A 261 -19.39 -2.07 8.52
CA LEU A 261 -20.72 -2.54 8.15
C LEU A 261 -20.71 -3.98 7.64
N MET A 262 -19.71 -4.34 6.83
CA MET A 262 -19.53 -5.70 6.33
C MET A 262 -19.30 -6.69 7.48
N ALA A 263 -18.48 -6.33 8.47
CA ALA A 263 -18.25 -7.17 9.65
C ALA A 263 -19.54 -7.38 10.46
N VAL A 264 -20.33 -6.34 10.68
CA VAL A 264 -21.64 -6.45 11.37
C VAL A 264 -22.62 -7.32 10.57
N ALA A 265 -22.70 -7.13 9.25
CA ALA A 265 -23.56 -7.93 8.40
C ALA A 265 -23.16 -9.42 8.41
N LEU A 266 -21.85 -9.71 8.41
CA LEU A 266 -21.33 -11.06 8.57
C LEU A 266 -21.77 -11.71 9.88
N LEU A 267 -21.61 -11.00 10.99
CA LEU A 267 -22.01 -11.50 12.31
C LEU A 267 -23.52 -11.77 12.37
N TYR A 268 -24.33 -10.85 11.83
CA TYR A 268 -25.78 -11.02 11.78
C TYR A 268 -26.20 -12.24 10.95
N PHE A 269 -25.62 -12.40 9.76
CA PHE A 269 -25.93 -13.53 8.88
C PHE A 269 -25.46 -14.88 9.49
N THR A 270 -24.29 -14.89 10.12
CA THR A 270 -23.78 -16.09 10.79
C THR A 270 -24.69 -16.48 11.95
N ASN A 271 -25.18 -15.52 12.73
CA ASN A 271 -26.12 -15.78 13.82
C ASN A 271 -27.45 -16.39 13.32
N GLN A 272 -28.02 -15.86 12.24
CA GLN A 272 -29.23 -16.44 11.64
C GLN A 272 -29.04 -17.87 11.13
N THR A 273 -27.90 -18.14 10.50
CA THR A 273 -27.61 -19.49 9.96
C THR A 273 -27.41 -20.52 11.07
N LEU A 274 -26.79 -20.12 12.17
CA LEU A 274 -26.59 -20.98 13.34
C LEU A 274 -27.93 -21.24 14.06
N THR A 275 -28.77 -20.23 14.21
CA THR A 275 -30.09 -20.36 14.87
C THR A 275 -31.00 -21.29 14.08
N ASN A 276 -31.07 -21.13 12.76
CA ASN A 276 -31.86 -22.00 11.88
C ASN A 276 -31.36 -23.48 11.90
N ASN A 277 -30.04 -23.70 12.00
CA ASN A 277 -29.48 -25.05 12.08
C ASN A 277 -29.73 -25.70 13.45
N GLN A 278 -29.74 -24.92 14.54
CA GLN A 278 -30.11 -25.42 15.87
C GLN A 278 -31.59 -25.78 15.97
N GLU A 279 -32.47 -24.99 15.38
CA GLU A 279 -33.90 -25.35 15.29
C GLU A 279 -34.07 -26.63 14.49
N ALA A 280 -33.39 -26.80 13.34
CA ALA A 280 -33.43 -28.00 12.53
C ALA A 280 -32.91 -29.24 13.31
N ALA A 281 -31.85 -29.08 14.13
CA ALA A 281 -31.32 -30.16 14.97
C ALA A 281 -32.22 -30.55 16.14
N ASN A 282 -33.11 -29.65 16.60
CA ASN A 282 -34.08 -29.94 17.66
C ASN A 282 -35.34 -30.67 17.14
N TYR A 283 -35.52 -30.76 15.81
CA TYR A 283 -36.63 -31.50 15.19
C TYR A 283 -36.24 -32.89 14.72
N VAL A 284 -34.98 -33.34 14.90
CA VAL A 284 -34.46 -34.69 14.63
C VAL A 284 -34.14 -35.40 15.96
#